data_47be07078bbba6e0fde7d32d998e73a4
#
_entry.id   47be07078bbba6e0fde7d32d998e73a4
#
_cell.length_a   1.000
_cell.length_b   1.000
_cell.length_c   1.000
_cell.angle_alpha   90.00
_cell.angle_beta   90.00
_cell.angle_gamma   90.00
#
_symmetry.space_group_name_H-M   'P 1'
#
loop_
_entity.id
_entity.type
_entity.pdbx_description
1 polymer ?
#
loop_
_entity_poly.entity_id
_entity_poly.type
_entity_poly.pdbx_seq_one_letter_code
_entity_poly.pdbx_strand_id
1 'polypeptide(L)'
;HNRPKEAIALLEGFIKNNDLSEHDLAICAYTLSNSYGYVHDTENQKKQLLISSISDMKSAVREYVSLRQLALLLYQEGDLERAYEYLTIAVNDAVKSNARQRIVELNDSYPMINRIYVETVRDQKKSLERAIVVITVMSVILIILLIYMRKQMKRISEGRRKVEEANNKLNELNLQLTD
;
A
#
# COMPACT_ATOMS: atom_id res chain seq x y z
N HIS A 1 -30.61 26.18 14.00
CA HIS A 1 -31.42 25.31 13.13
C HIS A 1 -30.45 24.57 12.19
N ASN A 2 -30.18 23.32 12.50
CA ASN A 2 -29.30 22.49 11.70
C ASN A 2 -30.14 21.89 10.54
N ARG A 3 -29.97 22.41 9.30
CA ARG A 3 -30.65 21.93 8.09
C ARG A 3 -29.64 21.48 7.04
N PRO A 4 -28.92 20.41 7.27
CA PRO A 4 -27.83 20.02 6.39
C PRO A 4 -28.28 19.70 4.95
N LYS A 5 -29.45 19.12 4.75
CA LYS A 5 -29.98 18.81 3.41
C LYS A 5 -30.28 20.07 2.59
N GLU A 6 -30.80 21.11 3.23
CA GLU A 6 -31.03 22.39 2.56
C GLU A 6 -29.68 23.07 2.23
N ALA A 7 -28.73 23.02 3.14
CA ALA A 7 -27.40 23.55 2.91
C ALA A 7 -26.69 22.83 1.74
N ILE A 8 -26.84 21.53 1.63
CA ILE A 8 -26.30 20.74 0.50
C ILE A 8 -26.90 21.24 -0.81
N ALA A 9 -28.23 21.30 -0.92
CA ALA A 9 -28.91 21.74 -2.16
C ALA A 9 -28.52 23.17 -2.56
N LEU A 10 -28.41 24.08 -1.59
CA LEU A 10 -28.03 25.47 -1.85
C LEU A 10 -26.58 25.58 -2.31
N LEU A 11 -25.65 24.91 -1.64
CA LEU A 11 -24.21 24.96 -1.97
C LEU A 11 -23.91 24.29 -3.30
N GLU A 12 -24.54 23.13 -3.60
CA GLU A 12 -24.40 22.50 -4.91
C GLU A 12 -24.93 23.38 -6.04
N GLY A 13 -26.10 24.00 -5.83
CA GLY A 13 -26.65 24.95 -6.78
C GLY A 13 -25.78 26.21 -6.95
N PHE A 14 -25.19 26.71 -5.87
CA PHE A 14 -24.30 27.85 -5.90
C PHE A 14 -23.00 27.52 -6.67
N ILE A 15 -22.36 26.43 -6.37
CA ILE A 15 -21.11 25.99 -7.06
C ILE A 15 -21.36 25.75 -8.55
N LYS A 16 -22.52 25.18 -8.91
CA LYS A 16 -22.84 24.87 -10.30
C LYS A 16 -23.15 26.11 -11.15
N ASN A 17 -23.77 27.14 -10.55
CA ASN A 17 -24.30 28.28 -11.28
C ASN A 17 -23.38 29.51 -11.27
N ASN A 18 -22.25 29.46 -10.59
CA ASN A 18 -21.31 30.57 -10.49
C ASN A 18 -19.92 30.15 -10.93
N ASP A 19 -19.21 31.06 -11.58
CA ASP A 19 -17.80 30.91 -11.88
C ASP A 19 -16.98 31.36 -10.65
N LEU A 20 -16.58 30.40 -9.82
CA LEU A 20 -15.93 30.66 -8.56
C LEU A 20 -14.42 30.71 -8.72
N SER A 21 -13.77 31.60 -7.99
CA SER A 21 -12.32 31.52 -7.83
C SER A 21 -11.94 30.19 -7.14
N GLU A 22 -10.68 29.72 -7.30
CA GLU A 22 -10.22 28.52 -6.61
C GLU A 22 -10.36 28.63 -5.09
N HIS A 23 -10.13 29.83 -4.54
CA HIS A 23 -10.31 30.06 -3.11
C HIS A 23 -11.79 29.96 -2.67
N ASP A 24 -12.71 30.57 -3.40
CA ASP A 24 -14.13 30.50 -3.07
C ASP A 24 -14.67 29.07 -3.24
N LEU A 25 -14.19 28.35 -4.27
CA LEU A 25 -14.53 26.94 -4.47
C LEU A 25 -14.04 26.10 -3.30
N ALA A 26 -12.84 26.33 -2.80
CA ALA A 26 -12.30 25.62 -1.64
C ALA A 26 -13.20 25.81 -0.40
N ILE A 27 -13.60 27.05 -0.11
CA ILE A 27 -14.49 27.37 1.03
C ILE A 27 -15.87 26.71 0.87
N CYS A 28 -16.45 26.82 -0.33
CA CYS A 28 -17.75 26.21 -0.61
C CYS A 28 -17.72 24.69 -0.49
N ALA A 29 -16.71 24.06 -1.07
CA ALA A 29 -16.53 22.61 -1.03
C ALA A 29 -16.27 22.11 0.42
N TYR A 30 -15.47 22.85 1.20
CA TYR A 30 -15.26 22.51 2.61
C TYR A 30 -16.58 22.58 3.41
N THR A 31 -17.36 23.63 3.22
CA THR A 31 -18.64 23.80 3.91
C THR A 31 -19.65 22.73 3.49
N LEU A 32 -19.63 22.36 2.20
CA LEU A 32 -20.45 21.29 1.66
C LEU A 32 -20.02 19.91 2.22
N SER A 33 -18.73 19.67 2.37
CA SER A 33 -18.23 18.44 2.99
C SER A 33 -18.72 18.26 4.43
N ASN A 34 -18.72 19.35 5.22
CA ASN A 34 -19.26 19.32 6.58
C ASN A 34 -20.77 19.00 6.57
N SER A 35 -21.51 19.53 5.60
CA SER A 35 -22.94 19.26 5.45
C SER A 35 -23.21 17.79 5.11
N TYR A 36 -22.39 17.18 4.24
CA TYR A 36 -22.44 15.75 3.96
C TYR A 36 -22.06 14.89 5.16
N GLY A 37 -21.09 15.33 5.96
CA GLY A 37 -20.73 14.67 7.22
C GLY A 37 -21.91 14.61 8.21
N TYR A 38 -22.70 15.67 8.32
CA TYR A 38 -23.91 15.70 9.18
C TYR A 38 -25.01 14.72 8.73
N VAL A 39 -25.07 14.37 7.46
CA VAL A 39 -26.01 13.38 6.94
C VAL A 39 -25.39 11.98 6.78
N HIS A 40 -24.18 11.80 7.26
CA HIS A 40 -23.40 10.56 7.17
C HIS A 40 -23.16 10.05 5.74
N ASP A 41 -23.10 10.95 4.77
CA ASP A 41 -22.73 10.66 3.39
C ASP A 41 -21.20 10.80 3.23
N THR A 42 -20.48 9.77 3.65
CA THR A 42 -19.03 9.76 3.69
C THR A 42 -18.39 9.88 2.30
N GLU A 43 -19.01 9.31 1.27
CA GLU A 43 -18.46 9.36 -0.08
C GLU A 43 -18.49 10.79 -0.66
N ASN A 44 -19.62 11.48 -0.54
CA ASN A 44 -19.71 12.85 -0.97
C ASN A 44 -18.91 13.78 -0.06
N GLN A 45 -18.85 13.52 1.25
CA GLN A 45 -17.97 14.24 2.17
C GLN A 45 -16.51 14.18 1.70
N LYS A 46 -16.01 12.99 1.42
CA LYS A 46 -14.66 12.74 0.94
C LYS A 46 -14.38 13.46 -0.38
N LYS A 47 -15.31 13.36 -1.33
CA LYS A 47 -15.23 14.05 -2.61
C LYS A 47 -15.08 15.55 -2.45
N GLN A 48 -15.89 16.17 -1.60
CA GLN A 48 -15.83 17.61 -1.37
C GLN A 48 -14.57 18.05 -0.62
N LEU A 49 -14.06 17.24 0.32
CA LEU A 49 -12.77 17.49 0.97
C LEU A 49 -11.62 17.45 -0.04
N LEU A 50 -11.65 16.53 -1.01
CA LEU A 50 -10.67 16.48 -2.09
C LEU A 50 -10.71 17.72 -2.97
N ILE A 51 -11.91 18.13 -3.40
CA ILE A 51 -12.10 19.36 -4.20
C ILE A 51 -11.55 20.56 -3.44
N SER A 52 -11.93 20.71 -2.18
CA SER A 52 -11.46 21.81 -1.34
C SER A 52 -9.93 21.80 -1.21
N SER A 53 -9.32 20.66 -0.91
CA SER A 53 -7.86 20.53 -0.76
C SER A 53 -7.11 20.89 -2.05
N ILE A 54 -7.60 20.44 -3.21
CA ILE A 54 -6.99 20.75 -4.51
C ILE A 54 -7.12 22.25 -4.82
N SER A 55 -8.27 22.86 -4.56
CA SER A 55 -8.51 24.27 -4.80
C SER A 55 -7.69 25.17 -3.87
N ASP A 56 -7.50 24.77 -2.59
CA ASP A 56 -6.57 25.44 -1.67
C ASP A 56 -5.13 25.44 -2.21
N MET A 57 -4.67 24.28 -2.71
CA MET A 57 -3.33 24.17 -3.29
C MET A 57 -3.16 25.06 -4.53
N LYS A 58 -4.17 25.17 -5.39
CA LYS A 58 -4.14 25.99 -6.59
C LYS A 58 -4.20 27.49 -6.28
N SER A 59 -4.97 27.86 -5.27
CA SER A 59 -5.09 29.25 -4.84
C SER A 59 -3.89 29.78 -4.05
N ALA A 60 -2.90 28.93 -3.77
CA ALA A 60 -1.78 29.21 -2.89
C ALA A 60 -2.17 29.62 -1.45
N VAL A 61 -3.44 29.42 -1.07
CA VAL A 61 -3.92 29.60 0.28
C VAL A 61 -3.67 28.33 1.07
N ARG A 62 -2.72 28.38 1.98
CA ARG A 62 -2.25 27.19 2.72
C ARG A 62 -3.04 26.99 4.02
N GLU A 63 -4.35 26.79 3.92
CA GLU A 63 -5.18 26.55 5.11
C GLU A 63 -5.21 25.08 5.57
N TYR A 64 -5.09 24.12 4.67
CA TYR A 64 -4.98 22.67 4.90
C TYR A 64 -5.99 22.01 5.87
N VAL A 65 -7.06 22.71 6.20
CA VAL A 65 -8.12 22.16 7.07
C VAL A 65 -8.79 20.97 6.41
N SER A 66 -9.08 21.11 5.12
CA SER A 66 -9.70 20.09 4.29
C SER A 66 -8.81 18.85 4.17
N LEU A 67 -7.51 19.04 3.93
CA LEU A 67 -6.55 17.95 3.82
C LEU A 67 -6.40 17.18 5.13
N ARG A 68 -6.38 17.88 6.27
CA ARG A 68 -6.37 17.25 7.60
C ARG A 68 -7.63 16.43 7.85
N GLN A 69 -8.80 16.98 7.53
CA GLN A 69 -10.07 16.25 7.71
C GLN A 69 -10.15 15.03 6.80
N LEU A 70 -9.67 15.16 5.57
CA LEU A 70 -9.57 14.03 4.64
C LEU A 70 -8.66 12.93 5.18
N ALA A 71 -7.51 13.30 5.74
CA ALA A 71 -6.60 12.34 6.36
C ALA A 71 -7.26 11.60 7.54
N LEU A 72 -8.01 12.31 8.39
CA LEU A 72 -8.74 11.68 9.50
C LEU A 72 -9.84 10.73 9.02
N LEU A 73 -10.52 11.09 7.95
CA LEU A 73 -11.55 10.23 7.34
C LEU A 73 -10.94 8.95 6.76
N LEU A 74 -9.85 9.07 6.02
CA LEU A 74 -9.10 7.93 5.48
C LEU A 74 -8.57 7.03 6.59
N TYR A 75 -8.09 7.61 7.68
CA TYR A 75 -7.66 6.87 8.86
C TYR A 75 -8.80 6.02 9.45
N GLN A 76 -10.02 6.59 9.56
CA GLN A 76 -11.19 5.87 10.04
C GLN A 76 -11.62 4.73 9.09
N GLU A 77 -11.38 4.88 7.80
CA GLU A 77 -11.60 3.84 6.78
C GLU A 77 -10.50 2.76 6.75
N GLY A 78 -9.41 2.94 7.51
CA GLY A 78 -8.27 2.01 7.56
C GLY A 78 -7.23 2.24 6.46
N ASP A 79 -7.35 3.29 5.65
CA ASP A 79 -6.35 3.69 4.68
C ASP A 79 -5.23 4.50 5.36
N LEU A 80 -4.37 3.78 6.07
CA LEU A 80 -3.33 4.36 6.90
C LEU A 80 -2.23 5.05 6.08
N GLU A 81 -1.96 4.55 4.88
CA GLU A 81 -0.91 5.09 4.01
C GLU A 81 -1.27 6.49 3.52
N ARG A 82 -2.44 6.65 2.90
CA ARG A 82 -2.89 7.98 2.44
C ARG A 82 -3.20 8.92 3.60
N ALA A 83 -3.74 8.41 4.70
CA ALA A 83 -3.97 9.21 5.89
C ALA A 83 -2.67 9.82 6.43
N TYR A 84 -1.61 9.03 6.53
CA TYR A 84 -0.30 9.49 6.96
C TYR A 84 0.33 10.48 5.98
N GLU A 85 0.28 10.19 4.68
CA GLU A 85 0.80 11.05 3.63
C GLU A 85 0.15 12.44 3.66
N TYR A 86 -1.18 12.49 3.64
CA TYR A 86 -1.93 13.75 3.61
C TYR A 86 -1.73 14.56 4.91
N LEU A 87 -1.69 13.88 6.06
CA LEU A 87 -1.42 14.56 7.30
C LEU A 87 0.01 15.12 7.36
N THR A 88 0.99 14.39 6.81
CA THR A 88 2.38 14.85 6.73
C THR A 88 2.50 16.09 5.83
N ILE A 89 1.79 16.14 4.71
CA ILE A 89 1.72 17.33 3.86
C ILE A 89 1.13 18.51 4.65
N ALA A 90 0.00 18.29 5.32
CA ALA A 90 -0.66 19.35 6.09
C ALA A 90 0.24 19.90 7.21
N VAL A 91 0.98 19.03 7.94
CA VAL A 91 1.95 19.43 8.98
C VAL A 91 3.10 20.26 8.38
N ASN A 92 3.72 19.74 7.32
CA ASN A 92 4.85 20.42 6.68
C ASN A 92 4.48 21.83 6.19
N ASP A 93 3.29 21.96 5.65
CA ASP A 93 2.83 23.23 5.12
C ASP A 93 2.38 24.19 6.21
N ALA A 94 1.76 23.70 7.30
CA ALA A 94 1.46 24.51 8.47
C ALA A 94 2.76 25.05 9.13
N VAL A 95 3.81 24.25 9.18
CA VAL A 95 5.13 24.69 9.67
C VAL A 95 5.75 25.74 8.75
N LYS A 96 5.76 25.51 7.43
CA LYS A 96 6.31 26.47 6.46
C LYS A 96 5.59 27.81 6.44
N SER A 97 4.25 27.79 6.63
CA SER A 97 3.45 29.01 6.68
C SER A 97 3.43 29.70 8.06
N ASN A 98 4.13 29.15 9.06
CA ASN A 98 4.13 29.62 10.46
C ASN A 98 2.71 29.73 11.05
N ALA A 99 1.82 28.83 10.65
CA ALA A 99 0.43 28.79 11.06
C ALA A 99 0.28 28.13 12.45
N ARG A 100 0.62 28.88 13.52
CA ARG A 100 0.67 28.36 14.89
C ARG A 100 -0.60 27.63 15.34
N GLN A 101 -1.76 28.17 15.01
CA GLN A 101 -3.04 27.54 15.36
C GLN A 101 -3.20 26.18 14.68
N ARG A 102 -2.82 26.07 13.41
CA ARG A 102 -2.89 24.81 12.66
C ARG A 102 -1.91 23.76 13.17
N ILE A 103 -0.72 24.16 13.59
CA ILE A 103 0.27 23.28 14.22
C ILE A 103 -0.31 22.67 15.50
N VAL A 104 -1.02 23.46 16.33
CA VAL A 104 -1.67 22.95 17.55
C VAL A 104 -2.75 21.90 17.20
N GLU A 105 -3.62 22.20 16.22
CA GLU A 105 -4.66 21.25 15.78
C GLU A 105 -4.10 19.95 15.21
N LEU A 106 -2.91 20.00 14.60
CA LEU A 106 -2.24 18.82 14.01
C LEU A 106 -1.50 18.01 15.07
N ASN A 107 -1.05 18.65 16.18
CA ASN A 107 -0.32 17.97 17.24
C ASN A 107 -1.11 16.85 17.91
N ASP A 108 -2.44 16.91 17.92
CA ASP A 108 -3.28 15.88 18.51
C ASP A 108 -3.45 14.68 17.59
N SER A 109 -3.53 14.91 16.29
CA SER A 109 -3.83 13.87 15.28
C SER A 109 -2.57 13.18 14.72
N TYR A 110 -1.50 13.93 14.51
CA TYR A 110 -0.28 13.43 13.86
C TYR A 110 0.43 12.31 14.62
N PRO A 111 0.68 12.40 15.95
CA PRO A 111 1.39 11.35 16.68
C PRO A 111 0.66 10.01 16.64
N MET A 112 -0.67 10.03 16.71
CA MET A 112 -1.48 8.82 16.69
C MET A 112 -1.39 8.12 15.32
N ILE A 113 -1.63 8.84 14.24
CA ILE A 113 -1.58 8.28 12.87
C ILE A 113 -0.15 7.84 12.51
N ASN A 114 0.86 8.66 12.86
CA ASN A 114 2.26 8.32 12.64
C ASN A 114 2.66 7.02 13.36
N ARG A 115 2.27 6.87 14.62
CA ARG A 115 2.56 5.66 15.38
C ARG A 115 1.99 4.42 14.74
N ILE A 116 0.70 4.45 14.36
CA ILE A 116 0.02 3.29 13.75
C ILE A 116 0.61 2.98 12.37
N TYR A 117 0.91 4.01 11.56
CA TYR A 117 1.59 3.82 10.28
C TYR A 117 2.95 3.14 10.44
N VAL A 118 3.79 3.63 11.35
CA VAL A 118 5.12 3.07 11.62
C VAL A 118 5.02 1.62 12.13
N GLU A 119 4.06 1.31 13.00
CA GLU A 119 3.82 -0.05 13.49
C GLU A 119 3.40 -0.98 12.33
N THR A 120 2.48 -0.54 11.48
CA THR A 120 2.01 -1.32 10.31
C THR A 120 3.15 -1.61 9.32
N VAL A 121 3.94 -0.59 8.98
CA VAL A 121 5.10 -0.75 8.07
C VAL A 121 6.14 -1.70 8.67
N ARG A 122 6.39 -1.61 9.97
CA ARG A 122 7.30 -2.52 10.68
C ARG A 122 6.83 -3.97 10.63
N ASP A 123 5.54 -4.21 10.79
CA ASP A 123 4.99 -5.57 10.78
C ASP A 123 4.97 -6.16 9.37
N GLN A 124 4.69 -5.36 8.35
CA GLN A 124 4.84 -5.74 6.94
C GLN A 124 6.30 -6.13 6.64
N LYS A 125 7.26 -5.30 7.07
CA LYS A 125 8.69 -5.60 6.89
C LYS A 125 9.10 -6.91 7.55
N LYS A 126 8.69 -7.14 8.81
CA LYS A 126 8.96 -8.42 9.51
C LYS A 126 8.32 -9.63 8.81
N SER A 127 7.13 -9.46 8.22
CA SER A 127 6.47 -10.51 7.45
C SER A 127 7.26 -10.85 6.19
N LEU A 128 7.74 -9.82 5.48
CA LEU A 128 8.58 -10.00 4.28
C LEU A 128 9.93 -10.67 4.62
N GLU A 129 10.59 -10.24 5.70
CA GLU A 129 11.83 -10.87 6.17
C GLU A 129 11.63 -12.36 6.48
N ARG A 130 10.53 -12.72 7.14
CA ARG A 130 10.18 -14.13 7.40
C ARG A 130 9.96 -14.91 6.11
N ALA A 131 9.26 -14.35 5.13
CA ALA A 131 9.04 -14.99 3.83
C ALA A 131 10.37 -15.25 3.08
N ILE A 132 11.29 -14.29 3.09
CA ILE A 132 12.61 -14.42 2.48
C ILE A 132 13.40 -15.56 3.14
N VAL A 133 13.38 -15.66 4.47
CA VAL A 133 14.06 -16.76 5.21
C VAL A 133 13.49 -18.11 4.79
N VAL A 134 12.17 -18.27 4.73
CA VAL A 134 11.51 -19.52 4.32
C VAL A 134 11.92 -19.90 2.88
N ILE A 135 11.87 -18.97 1.95
CA ILE A 135 12.27 -19.21 0.55
C ILE A 135 13.73 -19.62 0.46
N THR A 136 14.61 -18.98 1.22
CA THR A 136 16.04 -19.31 1.26
C THR A 136 16.27 -20.72 1.76
N VAL A 137 15.64 -21.13 2.85
CA VAL A 137 15.71 -22.48 3.40
C VAL A 137 15.22 -23.53 2.39
N MET A 138 14.06 -23.28 1.76
CA MET A 138 13.52 -24.15 0.72
C MET A 138 14.46 -24.30 -0.48
N SER A 139 15.10 -23.21 -0.90
CA SER A 139 16.07 -23.23 -2.00
C SER A 139 17.30 -24.08 -1.67
N VAL A 140 17.82 -23.96 -0.45
CA VAL A 140 18.94 -24.80 0.01
C VAL A 140 18.57 -26.28 0.01
N ILE A 141 17.40 -26.64 0.52
CA ILE A 141 16.92 -28.03 0.51
C ILE A 141 16.83 -28.56 -0.92
N LEU A 142 16.32 -27.77 -1.85
CA LEU A 142 16.18 -28.16 -3.25
C LEU A 142 17.54 -28.39 -3.91
N ILE A 143 18.53 -27.57 -3.62
CA ILE A 143 19.93 -27.77 -4.10
C ILE A 143 20.49 -29.08 -3.57
N ILE A 144 20.31 -29.37 -2.29
CA ILE A 144 20.79 -30.63 -1.68
C ILE A 144 20.14 -31.85 -2.37
N LEU A 145 18.84 -31.81 -2.61
CA LEU A 145 18.10 -32.84 -3.33
C LEU A 145 18.62 -33.05 -4.76
N LEU A 146 18.89 -31.97 -5.49
CA LEU A 146 19.46 -32.05 -6.83
C LEU A 146 20.84 -32.69 -6.85
N ILE A 147 21.71 -32.36 -5.89
CA ILE A 147 23.02 -32.98 -5.74
C ILE A 147 22.88 -34.47 -5.44
N TYR A 148 21.97 -34.83 -4.53
CA TYR A 148 21.70 -36.23 -4.19
C TYR A 148 21.20 -37.03 -5.39
N MET A 149 20.23 -36.50 -6.15
CA MET A 149 19.74 -37.14 -7.37
C MET A 149 20.84 -37.34 -8.42
N ARG A 150 21.68 -36.33 -8.66
CA ARG A 150 22.82 -36.47 -9.58
C ARG A 150 23.78 -37.58 -9.17
N LYS A 151 24.06 -37.70 -7.86
CA LYS A 151 24.92 -38.76 -7.33
C LYS A 151 24.30 -40.15 -7.50
N GLN A 152 22.98 -40.27 -7.32
CA GLN A 152 22.27 -41.54 -7.54
C GLN A 152 22.23 -41.91 -9.02
N MET A 153 21.94 -40.96 -9.91
CA MET A 153 21.97 -41.22 -11.37
C MET A 153 23.34 -41.67 -11.84
N LYS A 154 24.44 -41.11 -11.33
CA LYS A 154 25.79 -41.52 -11.65
C LYS A 154 26.05 -42.97 -11.21
N ARG A 155 25.63 -43.36 -10.01
CA ARG A 155 25.76 -44.76 -9.52
C ARG A 155 24.99 -45.75 -10.37
N ILE A 156 23.75 -45.40 -10.79
CA ILE A 156 22.94 -46.25 -11.66
C ILE A 156 23.58 -46.39 -13.04
N SER A 157 24.10 -45.30 -13.62
CA SER A 157 24.79 -45.32 -14.91
C SER A 157 26.05 -46.21 -14.87
N GLU A 158 26.88 -46.11 -13.80
CA GLU A 158 28.06 -46.97 -13.62
C GLU A 158 27.66 -48.44 -13.45
N GLY A 159 26.56 -48.70 -12.73
CA GLY A 159 26.02 -50.06 -12.59
C GLY A 159 25.58 -50.66 -13.93
N ARG A 160 24.84 -49.90 -14.73
CA ARG A 160 24.40 -50.31 -16.09
C ARG A 160 25.59 -50.62 -17.00
N ARG A 161 26.63 -49.78 -17.00
CA ARG A 161 27.82 -50.00 -17.80
C ARG A 161 28.54 -51.31 -17.43
N LYS A 162 28.67 -51.61 -16.14
CA LYS A 162 29.29 -52.87 -15.67
C LYS A 162 28.48 -54.11 -16.11
N VAL A 163 27.14 -54.04 -16.08
CA VAL A 163 26.27 -55.12 -16.56
C VAL A 163 26.42 -55.31 -18.07
N GLU A 164 26.48 -54.24 -18.82
CA GLU A 164 26.65 -54.28 -20.28
C GLU A 164 28.02 -54.86 -20.67
N GLU A 165 29.12 -54.43 -20.01
CA GLU A 165 30.46 -54.99 -20.18
C GLU A 165 30.51 -56.50 -19.86
N ALA A 166 29.86 -56.94 -18.76
CA ALA A 166 29.77 -58.35 -18.40
C ALA A 166 28.97 -59.17 -19.44
N ASN A 167 27.86 -58.62 -19.95
CA ASN A 167 27.03 -59.26 -20.96
C ASN A 167 27.78 -59.42 -22.28
N ASN A 168 28.54 -58.42 -22.70
CA ASN A 168 29.37 -58.47 -23.91
C ASN A 168 30.46 -59.54 -23.79
N LYS A 169 31.16 -59.63 -22.64
CA LYS A 169 32.13 -60.69 -22.39
C LYS A 169 31.52 -62.08 -22.41
N LEU A 170 30.29 -62.23 -21.88
CA LEU A 170 29.57 -63.51 -21.87
C LEU A 170 29.21 -63.93 -23.28
N ASN A 171 28.80 -62.99 -24.13
CA ASN A 171 28.53 -63.23 -25.55
C ASN A 171 29.79 -63.62 -26.34
N GLU A 172 30.91 -62.95 -26.11
CA GLU A 172 32.22 -63.31 -26.72
C GLU A 172 32.63 -64.70 -26.35
N LEU A 173 32.54 -65.10 -25.06
CA LEU A 173 32.85 -66.43 -24.57
C LEU A 173 31.91 -67.49 -25.18
N ASN A 174 30.65 -67.24 -25.29
CA ASN A 174 29.69 -68.14 -25.93
C ASN A 174 29.97 -68.34 -27.43
N LEU A 175 30.40 -67.31 -28.16
CA LEU A 175 30.88 -67.46 -29.52
C LEU A 175 32.14 -68.32 -29.68
N GLN A 176 33.10 -68.16 -28.76
CA GLN A 176 34.31 -68.96 -28.73
C GLN A 176 34.09 -70.43 -28.37
N LEU A 177 32.99 -70.80 -27.71
CA LEU A 177 32.64 -72.17 -27.35
C LEU A 177 31.79 -72.87 -28.45
N THR A 178 31.32 -72.16 -29.46
CA THR A 178 30.51 -72.73 -30.55
C THR A 178 31.24 -72.95 -31.86
N ASP A 179 32.52 -72.51 -31.93
CA ASP A 179 33.48 -72.83 -32.98
C ASP A 179 34.33 -74.02 -32.56
#